data_0965368d44020aab293f2260bc6ced76
#
_entry.id   0965368d44020aab293f2260bc6ced76
#
_cell.length_a   1.000
_cell.length_b   1.000
_cell.length_c   1.000
_cell.angle_alpha   90.00
_cell.angle_beta   90.00
_cell.angle_gamma   90.00
#
_symmetry.space_group_name_H-M   'P 1'
#
loop_
_entity.id
_entity.type
_entity.pdbx_description
1 polymer ?
#
loop_
_entity_poly.entity_id
_entity_poly.type
_entity_poly.pdbx_seq_one_letter_code
_entity_poly.pdbx_strand_id
1 'polypeptide(L)'
;MFDWKITKISTENDLISHAHYICKLINEPLEVATEGNWYFSDKKPVDQVQEQYIVDWIEKESMQNGVSTIKLRLQEQMKALENEQSVALPWLPKTFKLKD
;
A
#
# COMPACT_ATOMS: atom_id res chain seq x y z
N MET A 1 2.29 -11.84 2.49
CA MET A 1 1.93 -11.82 1.07
C MET A 1 1.43 -10.45 0.68
N PHE A 2 1.95 -9.91 -0.39
CA PHE A 2 1.52 -8.61 -0.89
C PHE A 2 0.48 -8.80 -1.99
N ASP A 3 -0.58 -8.01 -1.91
CA ASP A 3 -1.65 -8.05 -2.89
C ASP A 3 -1.84 -6.65 -3.44
N TRP A 4 -1.64 -6.49 -4.73
CA TRP A 4 -1.74 -5.20 -5.40
C TRP A 4 -2.98 -5.14 -6.26
N LYS A 5 -3.60 -3.97 -6.29
CA LYS A 5 -4.72 -3.75 -7.18
C LYS A 5 -4.61 -2.35 -7.76
N ILE A 6 -4.79 -2.27 -9.07
CA ILE A 6 -4.82 -0.97 -9.74
C ILE A 6 -6.28 -0.66 -10.00
N THR A 7 -6.74 0.44 -9.45
CA THR A 7 -8.16 0.80 -9.52
C THR A 7 -8.45 1.84 -10.59
N LYS A 8 -7.42 2.57 -11.02
CA LYS A 8 -7.62 3.62 -12.01
C LYS A 8 -6.28 3.97 -12.62
N ILE A 9 -6.29 4.27 -13.91
CA ILE A 9 -5.10 4.84 -14.55
C ILE A 9 -5.52 6.14 -15.23
N SER A 10 -4.60 7.09 -15.27
CA SER A 10 -4.80 8.35 -15.97
C SER A 10 -3.76 8.46 -17.05
N THR A 11 -4.19 8.97 -18.18
CA THR A 11 -3.32 9.06 -19.34
C THR A 11 -3.21 10.50 -19.82
N GLU A 12 -2.11 10.75 -20.53
CA GLU A 12 -1.85 12.03 -21.14
C GLU A 12 -1.16 11.73 -22.46
N ASN A 13 -1.78 12.11 -23.57
CA ASN A 13 -1.26 11.81 -24.92
C ASN A 13 -1.04 10.32 -25.11
N ASP A 14 -2.00 9.51 -24.65
CA ASP A 14 -1.96 8.04 -24.76
C ASP A 14 -0.82 7.40 -23.98
N LEU A 15 -0.27 8.12 -23.03
CA LEU A 15 0.74 7.58 -22.11
C LEU A 15 0.19 7.65 -20.70
N ILE A 16 0.46 6.61 -19.92
CA ILE A 16 0.00 6.58 -18.54
C ILE A 16 0.84 7.53 -17.72
N SER A 17 0.19 8.54 -17.11
CA SER A 17 0.88 9.51 -16.27
C SER A 17 0.87 9.10 -14.82
N HIS A 18 -0.24 8.52 -14.34
CA HIS A 18 -0.28 8.03 -12.99
C HIS A 18 -1.34 6.94 -12.87
N ALA A 19 -1.26 6.20 -11.78
CA ALA A 19 -2.20 5.13 -11.50
C ALA A 19 -2.56 5.16 -10.03
N HIS A 20 -3.81 4.83 -9.73
CA HIS A 20 -4.25 4.68 -8.36
C HIS A 20 -4.11 3.21 -7.97
N TYR A 21 -3.44 2.96 -6.86
CA TYR A 21 -3.15 1.62 -6.43
C TYR A 21 -3.64 1.38 -5.01
N ILE A 22 -3.91 0.13 -4.72
CA ILE A 22 -4.12 -0.36 -3.37
C ILE A 22 -3.13 -1.50 -3.20
N CYS A 23 -2.39 -1.47 -2.11
CA CYS A 23 -1.45 -2.55 -1.79
C CYS A 23 -1.73 -3.04 -0.39
N LYS A 24 -1.91 -4.34 -0.25
CA LYS A 24 -2.18 -4.97 1.03
C LYS A 24 -1.05 -5.91 1.39
N LEU A 25 -0.76 -5.98 2.67
CA LEU A 25 0.11 -7.03 3.19
C LEU A 25 -0.74 -7.89 4.09
N ILE A 26 -0.82 -9.16 3.76
CA ILE A 26 -1.66 -10.11 4.47
C ILE A 26 -0.78 -11.13 5.16
N ASN A 27 -0.97 -11.25 6.46
CA ASN A 27 -0.29 -12.24 7.29
C ASN A 27 -1.34 -12.72 8.28
N GLU A 28 -2.19 -13.60 7.81
CA GLU A 28 -3.40 -13.97 8.54
C GLU A 28 -3.15 -14.31 9.98
N PRO A 29 -4.01 -13.84 10.88
CA PRO A 29 -5.26 -13.14 10.59
C PRO A 29 -5.09 -11.62 10.42
N LEU A 30 -3.86 -11.13 10.36
CA LEU A 30 -3.59 -9.70 10.28
C LEU A 30 -3.51 -9.24 8.84
N GLU A 31 -3.94 -8.01 8.62
CA GLU A 31 -3.89 -7.41 7.30
C GLU A 31 -3.70 -5.91 7.46
N VAL A 32 -2.81 -5.34 6.66
CA VAL A 32 -2.64 -3.90 6.57
C VAL A 32 -2.68 -3.50 5.10
N ALA A 33 -3.09 -2.28 4.83
CA ALA A 33 -3.24 -1.81 3.47
C ALA A 33 -2.86 -0.35 3.35
N THR A 34 -2.45 0.02 2.16
CA THR A 34 -2.23 1.42 1.82
C THR A 34 -2.76 1.65 0.41
N GLU A 35 -3.11 2.89 0.11
CA GLU A 35 -3.53 3.24 -1.23
C GLU A 35 -3.05 4.64 -1.55
N GLY A 36 -2.97 4.95 -2.83
CA GLY A 36 -2.55 6.25 -3.26
C GLY A 36 -2.42 6.32 -4.76
N ASN A 37 -1.96 7.45 -5.23
CA ASN A 37 -1.69 7.64 -6.64
C ASN A 37 -0.19 7.67 -6.85
N TRP A 38 0.29 6.88 -7.80
CA TRP A 38 1.69 6.88 -8.16
C TRP A 38 1.85 7.62 -9.48
N TYR A 39 2.65 8.67 -9.47
CA TYR A 39 2.94 9.46 -10.66
C TYR A 39 4.25 8.97 -11.21
N PHE A 40 4.22 8.46 -12.45
CA PHE A 40 5.42 7.87 -13.05
C PHE A 40 6.38 8.96 -13.49
N SER A 41 7.64 8.76 -13.17
CA SER A 41 8.68 9.69 -13.61
C SER A 41 8.83 9.66 -15.12
N ASP A 42 8.66 8.48 -15.73
CA ASP A 42 8.59 8.33 -17.17
C ASP A 42 7.21 7.82 -17.54
N LYS A 43 6.54 8.53 -18.41
CA LYS A 43 5.21 8.10 -18.83
C LYS A 43 5.31 6.76 -19.56
N LYS A 44 4.34 5.91 -19.33
CA LYS A 44 4.35 4.55 -19.85
C LYS A 44 3.29 4.39 -20.92
N PRO A 45 3.56 3.55 -21.93
CA PRO A 45 2.56 3.33 -22.99
C PRO A 45 1.34 2.61 -22.41
N VAL A 46 0.16 3.00 -22.90
CA VAL A 46 -1.07 2.38 -22.45
C VAL A 46 -1.43 1.17 -23.31
N ASP A 47 -0.82 1.06 -24.47
CA ASP A 47 -1.14 0.00 -25.40
C ASP A 47 -0.72 -1.35 -24.85
N GLN A 48 -1.68 -2.31 -24.81
CA GLN A 48 -1.44 -3.68 -24.37
C GLN A 48 -0.94 -3.78 -22.92
N VAL A 49 -1.20 -2.76 -22.10
CA VAL A 49 -0.75 -2.80 -20.73
C VAL A 49 -1.67 -3.70 -19.91
N GLN A 50 -1.09 -4.41 -18.95
CA GLN A 50 -1.83 -5.24 -18.02
C GLN A 50 -1.56 -4.74 -16.60
N GLU A 51 -2.46 -5.13 -15.68
CA GLU A 51 -2.34 -4.68 -14.29
C GLU A 51 -0.97 -5.01 -13.72
N GLN A 52 -0.46 -6.19 -14.01
CA GLN A 52 0.83 -6.60 -13.47
C GLN A 52 1.97 -5.71 -13.95
N TYR A 53 1.88 -5.21 -15.18
CA TYR A 53 2.92 -4.30 -15.68
C TYR A 53 2.94 -3.01 -14.86
N ILE A 54 1.75 -2.50 -14.54
CA ILE A 54 1.66 -1.27 -13.75
C ILE A 54 2.19 -1.49 -12.34
N VAL A 55 1.86 -2.61 -11.75
CA VAL A 55 2.37 -2.97 -10.42
C VAL A 55 3.90 -3.05 -10.45
N ASP A 56 4.45 -3.70 -11.46
CA ASP A 56 5.90 -3.84 -11.58
C ASP A 56 6.57 -2.47 -11.71
N TRP A 57 5.98 -1.58 -12.48
CA TRP A 57 6.51 -0.23 -12.64
C TRP A 57 6.50 0.54 -11.31
N ILE A 58 5.41 0.43 -10.57
CA ILE A 58 5.29 1.10 -9.28
C ILE A 58 6.33 0.54 -8.29
N GLU A 59 6.46 -0.78 -8.25
CA GLU A 59 7.44 -1.39 -7.37
C GLU A 59 8.85 -0.91 -7.72
N LYS A 60 9.16 -0.86 -8.99
CA LYS A 60 10.49 -0.46 -9.44
C LYS A 60 10.76 1.00 -9.11
N GLU A 61 9.81 1.88 -9.40
CA GLU A 61 10.01 3.32 -9.15
C GLU A 61 10.00 3.66 -7.68
N SER A 62 9.31 2.89 -6.86
CA SER A 62 9.26 3.14 -5.42
C SER A 62 10.42 2.52 -4.67
N MET A 63 11.33 1.86 -5.38
CA MET A 63 12.41 1.13 -4.74
C MET A 63 13.49 2.08 -4.23
N GLN A 64 13.89 1.88 -2.98
CA GLN A 64 15.02 2.59 -2.38
C GLN A 64 15.80 1.57 -1.58
N ASN A 65 17.12 1.58 -1.78
CA ASN A 65 18.00 0.63 -1.08
C ASN A 65 17.55 -0.81 -1.28
N GLY A 66 17.07 -1.10 -2.49
CA GLY A 66 16.68 -2.47 -2.85
C GLY A 66 15.32 -2.91 -2.41
N VAL A 67 14.53 -2.03 -1.81
CA VAL A 67 13.19 -2.37 -1.30
C VAL A 67 12.20 -1.32 -1.72
N SER A 68 11.00 -1.74 -2.13
CA SER A 68 9.94 -0.80 -2.44
C SER A 68 9.52 -0.09 -1.15
N THR A 69 9.47 1.25 -1.20
CA THR A 69 9.09 2.03 -0.03
C THR A 69 7.64 1.76 0.38
N ILE A 70 6.80 1.42 -0.59
CA ILE A 70 5.41 1.08 -0.31
C ILE A 70 5.34 -0.21 0.49
N LYS A 71 6.08 -1.23 0.04
CA LYS A 71 6.12 -2.51 0.76
C LYS A 71 6.75 -2.37 2.13
N LEU A 72 7.81 -1.57 2.22
CA LEU A 72 8.47 -1.37 3.50
C LEU A 72 7.54 -0.75 4.52
N ARG A 73 6.76 0.25 4.09
CA ARG A 73 5.80 0.87 4.99
C ARG A 73 4.78 -0.13 5.49
N LEU A 74 4.30 -1.00 4.62
CA LEU A 74 3.34 -2.02 5.03
C LEU A 74 3.96 -3.03 5.98
N GLN A 75 5.22 -3.39 5.75
CA GLN A 75 5.93 -4.29 6.66
C GLN A 75 6.09 -3.67 8.04
N GLU A 76 6.37 -2.37 8.09
CA GLU A 76 6.50 -1.69 9.37
C GLU A 76 5.17 -1.62 10.09
N GLN A 77 4.08 -1.37 9.35
CA GLN A 77 2.75 -1.36 9.94
C GLN A 77 2.38 -2.74 10.48
N MET A 78 2.69 -3.77 9.72
CA MET A 78 2.39 -5.14 10.15
C MET A 78 3.16 -5.49 11.41
N LYS A 79 4.44 -5.11 11.45
CA LYS A 79 5.26 -5.40 12.61
C LYS A 79 4.72 -4.70 13.85
N ALA A 80 4.30 -3.45 13.71
CA ALA A 80 3.72 -2.72 14.83
C ALA A 80 2.43 -3.39 15.30
N LEU A 81 1.63 -3.87 14.36
CA LEU A 81 0.39 -4.54 14.70
C LEU A 81 0.64 -5.87 15.41
N GLU A 82 1.63 -6.62 14.95
CA GLU A 82 1.98 -7.89 15.58
C GLU A 82 2.48 -7.71 16.99
N ASN A 83 3.15 -6.60 17.26
CA ASN A 83 3.71 -6.33 18.57
C ASN A 83 2.80 -5.49 19.44
N GLU A 84 1.63 -5.18 18.94
CA GLU A 84 0.70 -4.34 19.65
C GLU A 84 0.17 -5.07 20.88
N GLN A 85 0.15 -4.33 22.01
CA GLN A 85 -0.45 -4.84 23.22
C GLN A 85 -1.64 -3.96 23.54
N SER A 86 -2.71 -4.62 23.94
CA SER A 86 -3.90 -3.90 24.29
C SER A 86 -3.67 -3.17 25.60
N VAL A 87 -3.58 -1.86 25.53
CA VAL A 87 -3.34 -1.05 26.71
C VAL A 87 -4.47 -0.07 26.87
N ALA A 88 -5.00 0.03 28.09
CA ALA A 88 -6.06 1.01 28.33
C ALA A 88 -5.49 2.41 28.15
N LEU A 89 -6.28 3.27 27.54
CA LEU A 89 -5.87 4.64 27.38
C LEU A 89 -5.78 5.32 28.73
N PRO A 90 -4.64 5.88 29.11
CA PRO A 90 -4.47 6.36 30.49
C PRO A 90 -5.36 7.52 30.86
N TRP A 91 -5.90 8.25 29.87
CA TRP A 91 -6.77 9.38 30.14
C TRP A 91 -8.25 9.00 30.17
N LEU A 92 -8.59 7.71 30.00
CA LEU A 92 -9.97 7.26 30.05
C LEU A 92 -10.23 6.57 31.38
N PRO A 93 -11.47 6.67 31.90
CA PRO A 93 -11.79 5.94 33.13
C PRO A 93 -11.62 4.46 32.93
N LYS A 94 -11.16 3.79 33.94
CA LYS A 94 -10.94 2.36 33.84
C LYS A 94 -12.20 1.57 33.66
N THR A 95 -13.30 2.12 34.13
CA THR A 95 -14.57 1.46 33.93
C THR A 95 -15.10 1.59 32.53
N PHE A 96 -14.49 2.46 31.74
CA PHE A 96 -14.89 2.63 30.35
C PHE A 96 -14.44 1.41 29.57
N LYS A 97 -15.38 0.68 29.04
CA LYS A 97 -15.03 -0.46 28.25
C LYS A 97 -15.55 -0.29 26.89
N LEU A 98 -14.67 -0.45 25.97
CA LEU A 98 -15.12 -0.57 24.62
C LEU A 98 -15.83 -1.86 24.58
N LYS A 99 -17.05 -1.81 24.20
CA LYS A 99 -17.77 -3.00 24.17
C LYS A 99 -17.17 -3.84 23.20
N ASP A 100 -16.64 -4.73 23.71
CA ASP A 100 -16.00 -5.63 22.85
C ASP A 100 -16.96 -6.59 22.34
#